data_30114c578b9321df9d17823875ee4f45
#
_entry.id   30114c578b9321df9d17823875ee4f45
#
_cell.length_a   1.000
_cell.length_b   1.000
_cell.length_c   1.000
_cell.angle_alpha   90.00
_cell.angle_beta   90.00
_cell.angle_gamma   90.00
#
_symmetry.space_group_name_H-M   'P 1'
#
loop_
_entity.id
_entity.type
_entity.pdbx_description
1 polymer ?
#
loop_
_entity_poly.entity_id
_entity_poly.type
_entity_poly.pdbx_seq_one_letter_code
_entity_poly.pdbx_strand_id
1 'polypeptide(L)'
;MVVKAPSIPVPKKILTSLLISSDDKDERITPSNKDPIAFTANVAFGVPIHSLTANLNVAPRAPPTPTRIYGFINQPQPLSSINHTQVLTTIGHIMTIWFVTGNLGKVAEAKEFFSQHDIRVEQLKIESVEPQAKDLETVAISKINQAIPHLPNANDMILVEDAGLFVAALDGFPGVYSSYALETIGNHGILKLIDHLKSEDIVTDANLRKAEFRAVAVLYRDGEIIVGKGVCPGRISHDICDGEGFGFDPIFIPADLDIEGNPVAIGEIGHTSTHGKQFGVISLGEKQLYSHRMRALSSLISQLDFLG
;
A
#
# COMPACT_ATOMS: atom_id res chain seq x y z
N MET A 1 -4.62 -2.88 45.56
CA MET A 1 -5.13 -1.60 45.07
C MET A 1 -5.71 -1.85 43.68
N VAL A 2 -7.05 -2.02 43.60
CA VAL A 2 -7.73 -2.41 42.35
C VAL A 2 -8.14 -1.11 41.65
N VAL A 3 -7.55 -0.81 40.47
CA VAL A 3 -7.90 0.34 39.66
C VAL A 3 -9.13 0.00 38.82
N LYS A 4 -10.24 0.67 39.08
CA LYS A 4 -11.49 0.56 38.32
C LYS A 4 -11.34 1.32 36.99
N ALA A 5 -11.50 0.66 35.86
CA ALA A 5 -11.56 1.28 34.56
C ALA A 5 -12.88 2.10 34.39
N PRO A 6 -12.85 3.22 33.66
CA PRO A 6 -14.04 4.04 33.43
C PRO A 6 -15.00 3.37 32.45
N SER A 7 -16.28 3.38 32.78
CA SER A 7 -17.38 2.91 31.94
C SER A 7 -17.66 3.90 30.80
N ILE A 8 -17.60 3.43 29.56
CA ILE A 8 -17.96 4.21 28.37
C ILE A 8 -19.49 4.08 28.14
N PRO A 9 -20.25 5.16 28.00
CA PRO A 9 -21.69 5.08 27.73
C PRO A 9 -21.96 4.66 26.29
N VAL A 10 -22.75 3.60 26.11
CA VAL A 10 -23.23 3.13 24.80
C VAL A 10 -24.50 3.92 24.40
N PRO A 11 -24.58 4.50 23.20
CA PRO A 11 -25.76 5.25 22.77
C PRO A 11 -26.97 4.32 22.59
N LYS A 12 -28.13 4.73 23.11
CA LYS A 12 -29.41 4.00 23.12
C LYS A 12 -30.01 3.66 21.74
N LYS A 13 -29.36 4.02 20.62
CA LYS A 13 -29.88 3.80 19.25
C LYS A 13 -29.46 2.49 18.59
N ILE A 14 -28.64 1.67 19.23
CA ILE A 14 -28.14 0.41 18.63
C ILE A 14 -28.97 -0.82 19.05
N LEU A 15 -29.92 -0.67 19.98
CA LEU A 15 -30.70 -1.81 20.49
C LEU A 15 -31.96 -2.16 19.69
N THR A 16 -32.32 -1.39 18.65
CA THR A 16 -33.60 -1.58 17.94
C THR A 16 -33.48 -2.30 16.58
N SER A 17 -32.28 -2.66 16.13
CA SER A 17 -32.08 -3.31 14.84
C SER A 17 -31.65 -4.79 14.87
N LEU A 18 -31.69 -5.44 16.02
CA LEU A 18 -31.24 -6.84 16.17
C LEU A 18 -32.37 -7.83 16.51
N LEU A 19 -33.64 -7.45 16.33
CA LEU A 19 -34.80 -8.31 16.58
C LEU A 19 -35.79 -8.28 15.42
N ILE A 20 -35.39 -8.79 14.24
CA ILE A 20 -36.34 -9.30 13.24
C ILE A 20 -35.64 -10.45 12.50
N SER A 21 -35.86 -11.68 12.95
CA SER A 21 -35.99 -12.89 12.15
C SER A 21 -36.01 -14.12 13.07
N SER A 22 -37.15 -14.49 13.55
CA SER A 22 -37.57 -15.89 13.68
C SER A 22 -39.06 -15.89 13.93
N ASP A 23 -39.82 -16.43 12.98
CA ASP A 23 -41.19 -16.89 13.18
C ASP A 23 -41.21 -17.95 14.28
N ASP A 24 -41.87 -17.70 15.39
CA ASP A 24 -42.87 -18.55 15.99
C ASP A 24 -43.50 -17.87 17.21
N LYS A 25 -44.81 -17.89 17.16
CA LYS A 25 -45.91 -17.74 18.11
C LYS A 25 -45.67 -17.36 19.57
N ASP A 26 -46.48 -16.36 19.96
CA ASP A 26 -47.14 -16.13 21.24
C ASP A 26 -46.32 -16.34 22.53
N GLU A 27 -45.90 -15.20 23.13
CA GLU A 27 -46.22 -14.89 24.52
C GLU A 27 -45.76 -13.46 24.86
N ARG A 28 -46.71 -12.65 25.35
CA ARG A 28 -46.40 -11.30 25.86
C ARG A 28 -45.68 -11.39 27.16
N ILE A 29 -44.40 -10.95 27.20
CA ILE A 29 -43.68 -10.72 28.44
C ILE A 29 -43.57 -9.20 28.63
N THR A 30 -44.22 -8.70 29.66
CA THR A 30 -44.08 -7.33 30.19
C THR A 30 -42.71 -7.22 30.90
N PRO A 31 -41.93 -6.15 30.75
CA PRO A 31 -40.69 -6.02 31.48
C PRO A 31 -40.91 -5.56 32.92
N SER A 32 -40.57 -6.40 33.88
CA SER A 32 -40.45 -6.00 35.27
C SER A 32 -39.03 -5.47 35.53
N ASN A 33 -39.00 -4.25 36.08
CA ASN A 33 -37.80 -3.63 36.62
C ASN A 33 -37.21 -4.46 37.74
N LYS A 34 -36.01 -5.02 37.57
CA LYS A 34 -34.93 -5.10 38.60
C LYS A 34 -33.80 -6.06 38.16
N ASP A 35 -32.60 -5.58 38.46
CA ASP A 35 -31.30 -6.26 38.54
C ASP A 35 -30.44 -6.35 37.26
N PRO A 36 -29.14 -5.92 37.38
CA PRO A 36 -28.18 -5.98 36.28
C PRO A 36 -27.61 -7.39 36.12
N ILE A 37 -27.67 -7.92 34.91
CA ILE A 37 -27.04 -9.19 34.54
C ILE A 37 -25.54 -8.98 34.49
N ALA A 38 -24.82 -9.61 35.42
CA ALA A 38 -23.36 -9.68 35.36
C ALA A 38 -22.93 -10.82 34.42
N PHE A 39 -22.28 -10.47 33.31
CA PHE A 39 -21.57 -11.42 32.47
C PHE A 39 -20.16 -11.62 33.02
N THR A 40 -19.90 -12.78 33.64
CA THR A 40 -18.55 -13.26 33.93
C THR A 40 -18.03 -14.04 32.75
N ALA A 41 -17.08 -13.46 32.00
CA ALA A 41 -16.28 -14.19 31.05
C ALA A 41 -15.06 -14.77 31.78
N ASN A 42 -15.05 -16.08 32.01
CA ASN A 42 -13.85 -16.79 32.44
C ASN A 42 -12.92 -17.02 31.27
N VAL A 43 -11.81 -16.28 31.23
CA VAL A 43 -10.68 -16.60 30.38
C VAL A 43 -9.57 -17.15 31.28
N ALA A 44 -9.39 -18.48 31.25
CA ALA A 44 -8.28 -19.14 31.93
C ALA A 44 -7.03 -19.07 31.06
N PHE A 45 -6.07 -18.25 31.45
CA PHE A 45 -4.69 -18.35 30.95
C PHE A 45 -3.81 -18.86 32.10
N GLY A 46 -3.48 -20.13 32.05
CA GLY A 46 -2.43 -20.73 32.85
C GLY A 46 -1.15 -20.84 32.04
N VAL A 47 -0.17 -19.96 32.27
CA VAL A 47 1.23 -20.20 31.93
C VAL A 47 2.09 -19.66 33.07
N PRO A 48 2.94 -20.49 33.74
CA PRO A 48 3.82 -20.02 34.80
C PRO A 48 5.03 -19.27 34.19
N ILE A 49 5.22 -18.04 34.65
CA ILE A 49 6.42 -17.25 34.33
C ILE A 49 7.51 -17.69 35.33
N HIS A 50 8.51 -18.44 34.81
CA HIS A 50 9.77 -18.61 35.51
C HIS A 50 10.63 -17.36 35.34
N SER A 51 10.91 -16.69 36.46
CA SER A 51 11.88 -15.59 36.56
C SER A 51 13.28 -16.13 36.34
N LEU A 52 13.92 -15.70 35.22
CA LEU A 52 15.35 -15.83 35.00
C LEU A 52 15.99 -14.44 35.19
N THR A 53 16.52 -14.22 36.39
CA THR A 53 17.45 -13.13 36.67
C THR A 53 18.85 -13.57 36.22
N ALA A 54 19.32 -13.05 35.10
CA ALA A 54 20.71 -13.18 34.68
C ALA A 54 21.47 -11.91 35.11
N ASN A 55 22.30 -12.06 36.14
CA ASN A 55 23.33 -11.09 36.53
C ASN A 55 24.48 -11.16 35.51
N LEU A 56 24.61 -10.16 34.66
CA LEU A 56 25.81 -9.96 33.83
C LEU A 56 26.58 -8.75 34.35
N ASN A 57 27.54 -9.04 35.26
CA ASN A 57 28.65 -8.16 35.54
C ASN A 57 29.62 -8.24 34.36
N VAL A 58 29.63 -7.24 33.47
CA VAL A 58 30.70 -7.05 32.46
C VAL A 58 31.46 -5.80 32.84
N ALA A 59 32.69 -6.00 33.27
CA ALA A 59 33.65 -4.91 33.50
C ALA A 59 34.02 -4.21 32.17
N PRO A 60 34.24 -2.88 32.16
CA PRO A 60 34.60 -2.16 30.94
C PRO A 60 36.01 -2.51 30.51
N ARG A 61 36.18 -3.00 29.27
CA ARG A 61 37.46 -3.17 28.61
C ARG A 61 37.99 -1.81 28.14
N ALA A 62 39.24 -1.55 28.51
CA ALA A 62 40.01 -0.40 28.05
C ALA A 62 40.24 -0.43 26.52
N PRO A 63 40.30 0.74 25.86
CA PRO A 63 40.56 0.81 24.42
C PRO A 63 42.02 0.44 24.08
N PRO A 64 42.26 -0.17 22.92
CA PRO A 64 43.61 -0.51 22.50
C PRO A 64 44.40 0.74 22.11
N THR A 65 45.66 0.79 22.56
CA THR A 65 46.68 1.80 22.22
C THR A 65 47.00 1.76 20.71
N PRO A 66 47.16 2.91 20.04
CA PRO A 66 47.56 2.92 18.64
C PRO A 66 49.07 2.54 18.48
N THR A 67 49.32 1.46 17.77
CA THR A 67 50.66 1.09 17.36
C THR A 67 51.09 1.92 16.16
N ARG A 68 52.11 2.78 16.36
CA ARG A 68 52.81 3.50 15.29
C ARG A 68 53.57 2.51 14.41
N ILE A 69 53.14 2.35 13.15
CA ILE A 69 53.93 1.67 12.13
C ILE A 69 54.68 2.74 11.34
N TYR A 70 56.03 2.70 11.44
CA TYR A 70 56.93 3.53 10.65
C TYR A 70 56.94 3.01 9.20
N GLY A 71 56.76 3.96 8.27
CA GLY A 71 56.72 3.67 6.86
C GLY A 71 58.03 3.23 6.26
N PHE A 72 57.94 2.36 5.28
CA PHE A 72 58.97 2.17 4.26
C PHE A 72 58.51 2.92 3.00
N ILE A 73 59.30 3.92 2.60
CA ILE A 73 59.18 4.60 1.35
C ILE A 73 59.67 3.62 0.27
N ASN A 74 58.78 3.05 -0.51
CA ASN A 74 59.17 2.29 -1.69
C ASN A 74 59.17 3.22 -2.91
N GLN A 75 60.29 3.13 -3.64
CA GLN A 75 60.64 3.81 -4.89
C GLN A 75 59.58 3.56 -5.98
N PRO A 76 59.39 4.48 -6.95
CA PRO A 76 58.46 4.30 -8.05
C PRO A 76 58.90 3.16 -8.96
N GLN A 77 58.08 2.13 -9.09
CA GLN A 77 58.26 1.07 -10.08
C GLN A 77 57.82 1.55 -11.46
N PRO A 78 58.48 1.13 -12.56
CA PRO A 78 58.14 1.58 -13.90
C PRO A 78 56.76 1.05 -14.36
N LEU A 79 56.00 1.94 -15.03
CA LEU A 79 54.77 1.65 -15.71
C LEU A 79 54.98 0.70 -16.90
N SER A 80 55.04 -0.60 -16.65
CA SER A 80 54.99 -1.60 -17.72
C SER A 80 54.12 -2.76 -17.29
N SER A 81 53.11 -3.03 -18.09
CA SER A 81 52.14 -4.11 -18.01
C SER A 81 50.95 -3.90 -17.06
N ILE A 82 50.07 -2.95 -17.40
CA ILE A 82 48.69 -3.10 -17.04
C ILE A 82 48.12 -4.15 -18.01
N ASN A 83 47.97 -5.38 -17.51
CA ASN A 83 47.33 -6.45 -18.25
C ASN A 83 45.90 -6.00 -18.60
N HIS A 84 45.57 -5.99 -19.91
CA HIS A 84 44.24 -5.67 -20.47
C HIS A 84 43.10 -6.51 -19.88
N THR A 85 43.40 -7.55 -19.09
CA THR A 85 42.44 -8.43 -18.43
C THR A 85 41.94 -7.90 -17.08
N GLN A 86 42.56 -6.86 -16.48
CA GLN A 86 42.11 -6.27 -15.22
C GLN A 86 41.11 -5.09 -15.41
N VAL A 87 40.94 -4.62 -16.64
CA VAL A 87 39.98 -3.51 -16.95
C VAL A 87 38.55 -4.00 -17.12
N LEU A 88 38.29 -5.30 -17.18
CA LEU A 88 36.96 -5.87 -17.42
C LEU A 88 36.23 -6.37 -16.15
N THR A 89 36.73 -6.13 -14.95
CA THR A 89 36.07 -6.61 -13.71
C THR A 89 35.41 -5.51 -12.87
N THR A 90 35.34 -4.29 -13.37
CA THR A 90 34.38 -3.31 -12.82
C THR A 90 33.18 -3.25 -13.76
N ILE A 91 32.51 -4.39 -13.94
CA ILE A 91 31.07 -4.35 -14.27
C ILE A 91 30.46 -3.74 -13.02
N GLY A 92 30.22 -2.43 -13.07
CA GLY A 92 29.54 -1.75 -11.99
C GLY A 92 28.28 -2.54 -11.67
N HIS A 93 28.07 -2.88 -10.41
CA HIS A 93 26.84 -3.53 -9.98
C HIS A 93 25.66 -2.66 -10.45
N ILE A 94 24.86 -3.18 -11.37
CA ILE A 94 23.64 -2.48 -11.82
C ILE A 94 22.69 -2.51 -10.64
N MET A 95 22.48 -1.35 -10.04
CA MET A 95 21.57 -1.17 -8.92
C MET A 95 20.18 -1.69 -9.28
N THR A 96 19.67 -2.60 -8.48
CA THR A 96 18.39 -3.27 -8.73
C THR A 96 17.38 -2.86 -7.68
N ILE A 97 16.18 -2.53 -8.13
CA ILE A 97 14.99 -2.40 -7.26
C ILE A 97 14.32 -3.78 -7.17
N TRP A 98 14.25 -4.31 -5.97
CA TRP A 98 13.52 -5.53 -5.64
C TRP A 98 12.09 -5.18 -5.25
N PHE A 99 11.14 -5.41 -6.17
CA PHE A 99 9.75 -5.09 -5.94
C PHE A 99 9.02 -6.24 -5.23
N VAL A 100 8.64 -6.00 -3.98
CA VAL A 100 7.93 -6.97 -3.13
C VAL A 100 6.44 -6.93 -3.45
N THR A 101 6.02 -7.81 -4.32
CA THR A 101 4.61 -7.95 -4.71
C THR A 101 4.34 -9.32 -5.34
N GLY A 102 3.16 -9.90 -5.09
CA GLY A 102 2.66 -11.06 -5.82
C GLY A 102 2.01 -10.72 -7.16
N ASN A 103 1.71 -9.44 -7.42
CA ASN A 103 0.97 -9.00 -8.60
C ASN A 103 1.91 -8.70 -9.78
N LEU A 104 1.86 -9.55 -10.81
CA LEU A 104 2.70 -9.41 -12.02
C LEU A 104 2.38 -8.16 -12.83
N GLY A 105 1.14 -7.67 -12.81
CA GLY A 105 0.76 -6.41 -13.45
C GLY A 105 1.47 -5.22 -12.84
N LYS A 106 1.57 -5.16 -11.50
CA LYS A 106 2.35 -4.13 -10.80
C LYS A 106 3.84 -4.18 -11.18
N VAL A 107 4.40 -5.39 -11.29
CA VAL A 107 5.80 -5.58 -11.69
C VAL A 107 6.04 -5.07 -13.11
N ALA A 108 5.15 -5.38 -14.06
CA ALA A 108 5.27 -4.94 -15.45
C ALA A 108 5.23 -3.41 -15.55
N GLU A 109 4.26 -2.76 -14.90
CA GLU A 109 4.15 -1.31 -14.87
C GLU A 109 5.40 -0.64 -14.23
N ALA A 110 5.91 -1.19 -13.12
CA ALA A 110 7.12 -0.67 -12.48
C ALA A 110 8.37 -0.86 -13.36
N LYS A 111 8.53 -2.00 -14.02
CA LYS A 111 9.65 -2.25 -14.97
C LYS A 111 9.65 -1.22 -16.09
N GLU A 112 8.51 -0.94 -16.68
CA GLU A 112 8.38 0.04 -17.76
C GLU A 112 8.71 1.45 -17.26
N PHE A 113 8.19 1.84 -16.09
CA PHE A 113 8.48 3.14 -15.50
C PHE A 113 9.97 3.32 -15.21
N PHE A 114 10.59 2.39 -14.49
CA PHE A 114 11.98 2.52 -14.08
C PHE A 114 12.99 2.30 -15.21
N SER A 115 12.59 1.66 -16.32
CA SER A 115 13.44 1.52 -17.50
C SER A 115 13.80 2.88 -18.13
N GLN A 116 12.94 3.88 -17.97
CA GLN A 116 13.20 5.27 -18.44
C GLN A 116 14.27 5.99 -17.61
N HIS A 117 14.65 5.41 -16.47
CA HIS A 117 15.66 5.90 -15.53
C HIS A 117 16.90 4.99 -15.46
N ASP A 118 17.05 4.04 -16.40
CA ASP A 118 18.14 3.06 -16.42
C ASP A 118 18.23 2.20 -15.13
N ILE A 119 17.12 2.02 -14.44
CA ILE A 119 17.03 1.24 -13.19
C ILE A 119 16.37 -0.11 -13.48
N ARG A 120 17.05 -1.19 -13.07
CA ARG A 120 16.51 -2.54 -13.18
C ARG A 120 15.51 -2.81 -12.07
N VAL A 121 14.36 -3.41 -12.40
CA VAL A 121 13.36 -3.87 -11.43
C VAL A 121 13.22 -5.38 -11.51
N GLU A 122 13.30 -6.06 -10.38
CA GLU A 122 13.04 -7.49 -10.26
C GLU A 122 12.00 -7.77 -9.19
N GLN A 123 11.22 -8.82 -9.40
CA GLN A 123 10.23 -9.24 -8.41
C GLN A 123 10.92 -9.95 -7.24
N LEU A 124 10.58 -9.55 -6.02
CA LEU A 124 10.96 -10.27 -4.81
C LEU A 124 9.70 -10.84 -4.15
N LYS A 125 9.62 -12.18 -4.08
CA LYS A 125 8.49 -12.87 -3.46
C LYS A 125 8.81 -13.13 -1.99
N ILE A 126 8.07 -12.48 -1.11
CA ILE A 126 8.15 -12.64 0.34
C ILE A 126 6.73 -12.81 0.86
N GLU A 127 6.54 -13.73 1.77
CA GLU A 127 5.31 -13.79 2.56
C GLU A 127 5.38 -12.68 3.61
N SER A 128 4.46 -11.73 3.51
CA SER A 128 4.34 -10.63 4.48
C SER A 128 2.96 -10.64 5.13
N VAL A 129 2.92 -10.34 6.41
CA VAL A 129 1.67 -10.13 7.14
C VAL A 129 1.21 -8.70 6.92
N GLU A 130 0.02 -8.52 6.35
CA GLU A 130 -0.60 -7.21 6.20
C GLU A 130 -1.37 -6.86 7.48
N PRO A 131 -1.03 -5.73 8.14
CA PRO A 131 -1.78 -5.30 9.31
C PRO A 131 -3.16 -4.79 8.89
N GLN A 132 -4.15 -4.94 9.77
CA GLN A 132 -5.38 -4.19 9.64
C GLN A 132 -5.07 -2.72 9.96
N ALA A 133 -5.15 -1.86 8.96
CA ALA A 133 -4.79 -0.45 9.06
C ALA A 133 -5.92 0.44 8.51
N LYS A 134 -5.84 1.74 8.82
CA LYS A 134 -6.79 2.74 8.31
C LYS A 134 -6.33 3.39 7.00
N ASP A 135 -5.05 3.27 6.68
CA ASP A 135 -4.43 3.91 5.53
C ASP A 135 -3.39 3.00 4.85
N LEU A 136 -3.15 3.24 3.56
CA LEU A 136 -2.22 2.48 2.74
C LEU A 136 -0.75 2.65 3.18
N GLU A 137 -0.39 3.81 3.74
CA GLU A 137 0.98 4.08 4.17
C GLU A 137 1.39 3.17 5.32
N THR A 138 0.51 3.03 6.32
CA THR A 138 0.74 2.10 7.44
C THR A 138 0.94 0.66 6.95
N VAL A 139 0.15 0.22 5.95
CA VAL A 139 0.31 -1.12 5.35
C VAL A 139 1.65 -1.22 4.61
N ALA A 140 1.98 -0.24 3.76
CA ALA A 140 3.20 -0.24 2.97
C ALA A 140 4.46 -0.18 3.84
N ILE A 141 4.47 0.65 4.90
CA ILE A 141 5.58 0.72 5.88
C ILE A 141 5.74 -0.60 6.63
N SER A 142 4.64 -1.26 7.01
CA SER A 142 4.71 -2.58 7.63
C SER A 142 5.33 -3.62 6.68
N LYS A 143 4.92 -3.63 5.42
CA LYS A 143 5.46 -4.54 4.39
C LYS A 143 6.96 -4.31 4.14
N ILE A 144 7.40 -3.05 4.01
CA ILE A 144 8.82 -2.79 3.71
C ILE A 144 9.71 -3.18 4.89
N ASN A 145 9.29 -2.94 6.13
CA ASN A 145 10.04 -3.35 7.32
C ASN A 145 10.21 -4.88 7.40
N GLN A 146 9.22 -5.65 6.93
CA GLN A 146 9.32 -7.10 6.84
C GLN A 146 10.23 -7.54 5.69
N ALA A 147 10.34 -6.74 4.63
CA ALA A 147 11.10 -7.05 3.43
C ALA A 147 12.61 -6.73 3.56
N ILE A 148 12.99 -5.71 4.32
CA ILE A 148 14.40 -5.27 4.50
C ILE A 148 15.36 -6.42 4.82
N PRO A 149 15.05 -7.37 5.73
CA PRO A 149 15.94 -8.49 6.02
C PRO A 149 16.19 -9.45 4.84
N HIS A 150 15.40 -9.35 3.78
CA HIS A 150 15.47 -10.21 2.59
C HIS A 150 16.13 -9.52 1.39
N LEU A 151 16.70 -8.33 1.57
CA LEU A 151 17.41 -7.61 0.52
C LEU A 151 18.61 -8.46 0.00
N PRO A 152 18.63 -8.83 -1.29
CA PRO A 152 19.67 -9.73 -1.82
C PRO A 152 21.09 -9.16 -1.76
N ASN A 153 21.24 -7.86 -1.99
CA ASN A 153 22.53 -7.17 -1.91
C ASN A 153 22.37 -5.82 -1.19
N ALA A 154 23.33 -5.47 -0.34
CA ALA A 154 23.27 -4.24 0.46
C ALA A 154 23.19 -2.94 -0.37
N ASN A 155 23.67 -2.96 -1.62
CA ASN A 155 23.63 -1.79 -2.53
C ASN A 155 22.37 -1.73 -3.38
N ASP A 156 21.46 -2.71 -3.26
CA ASP A 156 20.18 -2.72 -3.96
C ASP A 156 19.11 -1.97 -3.15
N MET A 157 17.96 -1.80 -3.76
CA MET A 157 16.81 -1.13 -3.15
C MET A 157 15.64 -2.11 -3.01
N ILE A 158 14.76 -1.88 -2.03
CA ILE A 158 13.48 -2.57 -1.94
C ILE A 158 12.36 -1.59 -2.23
N LEU A 159 11.43 -1.99 -3.07
CA LEU A 159 10.19 -1.27 -3.34
C LEU A 159 9.01 -2.09 -2.82
N VAL A 160 8.11 -1.42 -2.13
CA VAL A 160 6.78 -1.93 -1.77
C VAL A 160 5.75 -0.95 -2.30
N GLU A 161 4.62 -1.42 -2.74
CA GLU A 161 3.50 -0.54 -3.11
C GLU A 161 2.20 -1.14 -2.59
N ASP A 162 1.42 -0.31 -1.91
CA ASP A 162 0.05 -0.63 -1.55
C ASP A 162 -0.91 0.32 -2.23
N ALA A 163 -2.03 -0.23 -2.75
CA ALA A 163 -2.99 0.55 -3.52
C ALA A 163 -4.41 0.09 -3.26
N GLY A 164 -5.36 1.01 -3.39
CA GLY A 164 -6.77 0.70 -3.21
C GLY A 164 -7.70 1.63 -3.98
N LEU A 165 -8.93 1.15 -4.17
CA LEU A 165 -10.06 1.91 -4.68
C LEU A 165 -10.81 2.53 -3.49
N PHE A 166 -11.08 3.82 -3.56
CA PHE A 166 -11.82 4.57 -2.54
C PHE A 166 -13.07 5.18 -3.17
N VAL A 167 -14.25 4.68 -2.80
CA VAL A 167 -15.54 5.15 -3.32
C VAL A 167 -16.15 6.14 -2.32
N ALA A 168 -16.35 7.39 -2.74
CA ALA A 168 -16.80 8.45 -1.84
C ALA A 168 -18.16 8.15 -1.19
N ALA A 169 -19.13 7.64 -1.95
CA ALA A 169 -20.45 7.27 -1.46
C ALA A 169 -20.47 6.10 -0.47
N LEU A 170 -19.35 5.38 -0.33
CA LEU A 170 -19.15 4.28 0.61
C LEU A 170 -18.17 4.65 1.73
N ASP A 171 -18.00 5.94 2.02
CA ASP A 171 -17.05 6.46 3.02
C ASP A 171 -15.61 5.94 2.81
N GLY A 172 -15.22 5.74 1.54
CA GLY A 172 -13.90 5.26 1.14
C GLY A 172 -13.77 3.73 1.06
N PHE A 173 -14.83 2.94 1.35
CA PHE A 173 -14.77 1.50 1.10
C PHE A 173 -14.65 1.23 -0.42
N PRO A 174 -13.85 0.21 -0.85
CA PRO A 174 -13.09 -0.77 -0.06
C PRO A 174 -11.78 -0.25 0.54
N GLY A 175 -11.18 0.82 0.04
CA GLY A 175 -9.98 1.43 0.62
C GLY A 175 -8.81 0.45 0.74
N VAL A 176 -8.21 0.35 1.91
CA VAL A 176 -7.11 -0.58 2.22
C VAL A 176 -7.49 -2.06 2.05
N TYR A 177 -8.79 -2.38 2.08
CA TYR A 177 -9.31 -3.73 1.91
C TYR A 177 -9.67 -4.05 0.45
N SER A 178 -9.12 -3.32 -0.52
CA SER A 178 -9.43 -3.45 -1.95
C SER A 178 -9.23 -4.86 -2.49
N SER A 179 -8.14 -5.54 -2.14
CA SER A 179 -7.87 -6.93 -2.55
C SER A 179 -8.94 -7.87 -1.98
N TYR A 180 -9.22 -7.77 -0.68
CA TYR A 180 -10.22 -8.61 -0.03
C TYR A 180 -11.63 -8.38 -0.59
N ALA A 181 -12.01 -7.12 -0.83
CA ALA A 181 -13.31 -6.80 -1.42
C ALA A 181 -13.43 -7.32 -2.85
N LEU A 182 -12.35 -7.26 -3.63
CA LEU A 182 -12.32 -7.81 -4.98
C LEU A 182 -12.53 -9.33 -4.97
N GLU A 183 -11.85 -10.05 -4.08
CA GLU A 183 -11.94 -11.51 -3.97
C GLU A 183 -13.29 -11.99 -3.42
N THR A 184 -13.99 -11.16 -2.64
CA THR A 184 -15.25 -11.54 -1.97
C THR A 184 -16.48 -11.08 -2.75
N ILE A 185 -16.68 -9.76 -2.88
CA ILE A 185 -17.85 -9.20 -3.55
C ILE A 185 -17.62 -8.81 -5.01
N GLY A 186 -16.35 -8.61 -5.39
CA GLY A 186 -15.93 -8.28 -6.74
C GLY A 186 -16.48 -6.96 -7.27
N ASN A 187 -16.33 -6.75 -8.58
CA ASN A 187 -16.87 -5.59 -9.29
C ASN A 187 -18.40 -5.51 -9.19
N HIS A 188 -19.08 -6.64 -9.30
CA HIS A 188 -20.55 -6.71 -9.17
C HIS A 188 -21.04 -6.23 -7.79
N GLY A 189 -20.32 -6.60 -6.72
CA GLY A 189 -20.67 -6.17 -5.37
C GLY A 189 -20.53 -4.66 -5.19
N ILE A 190 -19.46 -4.06 -5.69
CA ILE A 190 -19.27 -2.59 -5.64
C ILE A 190 -20.39 -1.88 -6.41
N LEU A 191 -20.70 -2.33 -7.65
CA LEU A 191 -21.79 -1.74 -8.44
C LEU A 191 -23.14 -1.85 -7.73
N LYS A 192 -23.44 -3.01 -7.12
CA LYS A 192 -24.69 -3.23 -6.39
C LYS A 192 -24.85 -2.31 -5.17
N LEU A 193 -23.76 -2.04 -4.44
CA LEU A 193 -23.78 -1.14 -3.28
C LEU A 193 -24.18 0.29 -3.65
N ILE A 194 -23.89 0.75 -4.86
CA ILE A 194 -24.14 2.11 -5.33
C ILE A 194 -25.12 2.18 -6.50
N ASP A 195 -25.89 1.11 -6.76
CA ASP A 195 -26.82 1.04 -7.89
C ASP A 195 -27.94 2.10 -7.83
N HIS A 196 -28.33 2.51 -6.63
CA HIS A 196 -29.31 3.56 -6.38
C HIS A 196 -28.80 4.99 -6.70
N LEU A 197 -27.51 5.17 -6.91
CA LEU A 197 -26.88 6.46 -7.20
C LEU A 197 -26.88 6.69 -8.72
N LYS A 198 -27.92 7.37 -9.21
CA LYS A 198 -28.15 7.68 -10.63
C LYS A 198 -28.73 9.08 -10.78
N SER A 199 -28.37 9.77 -11.85
CA SER A 199 -28.95 11.04 -12.24
C SER A 199 -29.04 11.15 -13.77
N GLU A 200 -30.05 11.84 -14.30
CA GLU A 200 -30.10 12.18 -15.73
C GLU A 200 -29.10 13.29 -16.10
N ASP A 201 -28.72 14.12 -15.13
CA ASP A 201 -27.66 15.11 -15.30
C ASP A 201 -26.28 14.44 -15.19
N ILE A 202 -25.47 14.49 -16.26
CA ILE A 202 -24.21 13.79 -16.41
C ILE A 202 -23.21 14.19 -15.32
N VAL A 203 -23.15 15.46 -14.95
CA VAL A 203 -22.20 15.97 -13.96
C VAL A 203 -22.61 15.51 -12.56
N THR A 204 -23.90 15.57 -12.26
CA THR A 204 -24.45 15.06 -10.99
C THR A 204 -24.24 13.57 -10.87
N ASP A 205 -24.56 12.79 -11.92
CA ASP A 205 -24.34 11.34 -11.95
C ASP A 205 -22.87 10.99 -11.68
N ALA A 206 -21.96 11.64 -12.37
CA ALA A 206 -20.53 11.45 -12.18
C ALA A 206 -20.07 11.72 -10.74
N ASN A 207 -20.59 12.79 -10.12
CA ASN A 207 -20.24 13.16 -8.75
C ASN A 207 -20.87 12.24 -7.69
N LEU A 208 -22.08 11.71 -7.90
CA LEU A 208 -22.68 10.71 -7.02
C LEU A 208 -21.84 9.42 -6.96
N ARG A 209 -21.18 9.08 -8.04
CA ARG A 209 -20.37 7.86 -8.19
C ARG A 209 -18.85 8.10 -8.06
N LYS A 210 -18.48 9.28 -7.54
CA LYS A 210 -17.08 9.68 -7.38
C LYS A 210 -16.27 8.63 -6.63
N ALA A 211 -15.11 8.33 -7.18
CA ALA A 211 -14.15 7.39 -6.61
C ALA A 211 -12.73 7.81 -6.99
N GLU A 212 -11.74 7.22 -6.33
CA GLU A 212 -10.35 7.40 -6.71
C GLU A 212 -9.53 6.14 -6.42
N PHE A 213 -8.57 5.86 -7.28
CA PHE A 213 -7.47 4.98 -6.94
C PHE A 213 -6.39 5.77 -6.20
N ARG A 214 -5.89 5.21 -5.12
CA ARG A 214 -4.73 5.72 -4.38
C ARG A 214 -3.63 4.67 -4.36
N ALA A 215 -2.38 5.12 -4.45
CA ALA A 215 -1.20 4.28 -4.22
C ALA A 215 -0.24 4.96 -3.26
N VAL A 216 0.41 4.16 -2.44
CA VAL A 216 1.56 4.53 -1.63
C VAL A 216 2.70 3.59 -1.99
N ALA A 217 3.75 4.14 -2.59
CA ALA A 217 4.97 3.44 -2.90
C ALA A 217 6.02 3.81 -1.83
N VAL A 218 6.70 2.80 -1.30
CA VAL A 218 7.74 2.97 -0.28
C VAL A 218 9.01 2.31 -0.77
N LEU A 219 10.09 3.08 -0.80
CA LEU A 219 11.41 2.63 -1.20
C LEU A 219 12.35 2.64 -0.01
N TYR A 220 13.07 1.54 0.19
CA TYR A 220 14.19 1.46 1.12
C TYR A 220 15.52 1.48 0.36
N ARG A 221 16.44 2.33 0.78
CA ARG A 221 17.80 2.45 0.26
C ARG A 221 18.73 2.93 1.36
N ASP A 222 19.87 2.26 1.56
CA ASP A 222 20.96 2.69 2.44
C ASP A 222 20.55 3.06 3.88
N GLY A 223 19.53 2.39 4.42
CA GLY A 223 19.00 2.67 5.75
C GLY A 223 17.86 3.71 5.79
N GLU A 224 17.55 4.34 4.67
CA GLU A 224 16.50 5.35 4.55
C GLU A 224 15.22 4.78 3.93
N ILE A 225 14.07 5.32 4.35
CA ILE A 225 12.76 5.00 3.79
C ILE A 225 12.20 6.25 3.14
N ILE A 226 11.87 6.15 1.86
CA ILE A 226 11.28 7.23 1.04
C ILE A 226 9.86 6.84 0.68
N VAL A 227 8.90 7.76 0.79
CA VAL A 227 7.48 7.52 0.54
C VAL A 227 6.99 8.39 -0.61
N GLY A 228 6.45 7.76 -1.64
CA GLY A 228 5.77 8.41 -2.75
C GLY A 228 4.27 8.11 -2.73
N LYS A 229 3.45 9.12 -3.02
CA LYS A 229 1.98 8.97 -3.05
C LYS A 229 1.43 9.39 -4.41
N GLY A 230 0.40 8.68 -4.86
CA GLY A 230 -0.27 9.02 -6.10
C GLY A 230 -1.77 8.75 -6.02
N VAL A 231 -2.54 9.61 -6.66
CA VAL A 231 -3.99 9.54 -6.72
C VAL A 231 -4.44 9.64 -8.17
N CYS A 232 -5.38 8.81 -8.56
CA CYS A 232 -6.11 8.91 -9.82
C CYS A 232 -7.59 9.14 -9.49
N PRO A 233 -8.09 10.39 -9.52
CA PRO A 233 -9.51 10.67 -9.37
C PRO A 233 -10.31 10.11 -10.54
N GLY A 234 -11.58 9.79 -10.29
CA GLY A 234 -12.48 9.25 -11.28
C GLY A 234 -13.85 8.95 -10.70
N ARG A 235 -14.56 8.03 -11.34
CA ARG A 235 -15.89 7.58 -10.91
C ARG A 235 -16.08 6.10 -11.19
N ILE A 236 -17.04 5.50 -10.53
CA ILE A 236 -17.48 4.14 -10.82
C ILE A 236 -18.51 4.18 -11.98
N SER A 237 -18.32 3.35 -12.98
CA SER A 237 -19.25 3.18 -14.09
C SER A 237 -20.57 2.53 -13.64
N HIS A 238 -21.60 2.56 -14.49
CA HIS A 238 -22.85 1.83 -14.24
C HIS A 238 -22.70 0.33 -14.51
N ASP A 239 -21.85 -0.04 -15.46
CA ASP A 239 -21.69 -1.42 -15.92
C ASP A 239 -20.22 -1.85 -15.88
N ILE A 240 -20.00 -3.15 -15.86
CA ILE A 240 -18.68 -3.76 -16.01
C ILE A 240 -18.36 -3.80 -17.51
N CYS A 241 -17.19 -3.31 -17.92
CA CYS A 241 -16.76 -3.47 -19.31
C CYS A 241 -16.09 -4.84 -19.54
N ASP A 242 -16.21 -5.31 -20.77
CA ASP A 242 -15.47 -6.47 -21.26
C ASP A 242 -14.06 -6.02 -21.69
N GLY A 243 -13.04 -6.31 -20.88
CA GLY A 243 -11.66 -5.90 -21.17
C GLY A 243 -10.63 -6.66 -20.34
N GLU A 244 -9.35 -6.44 -20.65
CA GLU A 244 -8.21 -7.16 -20.05
C GLU A 244 -7.69 -6.50 -18.75
N GLY A 245 -8.39 -5.49 -18.21
CA GLY A 245 -8.01 -4.80 -16.97
C GLY A 245 -8.04 -5.71 -15.75
N PHE A 246 -7.23 -5.43 -14.76
CA PHE A 246 -7.19 -6.18 -13.50
C PHE A 246 -7.85 -5.40 -12.35
N GLY A 247 -8.31 -6.13 -11.35
CA GLY A 247 -8.88 -5.53 -10.14
C GLY A 247 -10.21 -4.81 -10.42
N PHE A 248 -10.27 -3.52 -10.07
CA PHE A 248 -11.44 -2.68 -10.28
C PHE A 248 -11.38 -1.86 -11.59
N ASP A 249 -10.39 -2.09 -12.45
CA ASP A 249 -10.29 -1.46 -13.78
C ASP A 249 -11.58 -1.57 -14.62
N PRO A 250 -12.30 -2.72 -14.61
CA PRO A 250 -13.52 -2.87 -15.39
C PRO A 250 -14.69 -1.97 -14.99
N ILE A 251 -14.62 -1.31 -13.83
CA ILE A 251 -15.69 -0.43 -13.34
C ILE A 251 -15.21 1.00 -13.07
N PHE A 252 -13.93 1.32 -13.30
CA PHE A 252 -13.38 2.63 -12.99
C PHE A 252 -13.14 3.47 -14.24
N ILE A 253 -13.71 4.67 -14.27
CA ILE A 253 -13.53 5.69 -15.30
C ILE A 253 -12.70 6.81 -14.68
N PRO A 254 -11.49 7.10 -15.20
CA PRO A 254 -10.67 8.19 -14.67
C PRO A 254 -11.26 9.55 -15.01
N ALA A 255 -10.96 10.57 -14.22
CA ALA A 255 -11.18 11.96 -14.58
C ALA A 255 -10.32 12.32 -15.79
N ASP A 256 -10.82 13.16 -16.66
CA ASP A 256 -10.05 13.72 -17.77
C ASP A 256 -8.89 14.56 -17.22
N LEU A 257 -7.88 14.82 -18.07
CA LEU A 257 -6.71 15.62 -17.71
C LEU A 257 -6.70 16.94 -18.47
N ASP A 258 -6.22 18.00 -17.82
CA ASP A 258 -5.91 19.26 -18.46
C ASP A 258 -4.66 19.14 -19.40
N ILE A 259 -4.21 20.25 -19.97
CA ILE A 259 -3.04 20.27 -20.88
C ILE A 259 -1.73 19.98 -20.15
N GLU A 260 -1.67 20.21 -18.84
CA GLU A 260 -0.52 19.91 -17.99
C GLU A 260 -0.53 18.48 -17.44
N GLY A 261 -1.60 17.71 -17.72
CA GLY A 261 -1.76 16.32 -17.21
C GLY A 261 -2.33 16.23 -15.80
N ASN A 262 -2.89 17.32 -15.25
CA ASN A 262 -3.59 17.28 -13.97
C ASN A 262 -5.06 16.88 -14.17
N PRO A 263 -5.67 16.17 -13.22
CA PRO A 263 -7.08 15.82 -13.30
C PRO A 263 -7.97 17.06 -13.23
N VAL A 264 -8.93 17.16 -14.15
CA VAL A 264 -10.03 18.15 -14.06
C VAL A 264 -11.12 17.66 -13.09
N ALA A 265 -12.11 18.49 -12.79
CA ALA A 265 -13.20 18.10 -11.90
C ALA A 265 -14.01 16.94 -12.50
N ILE A 266 -14.55 16.07 -11.63
CA ILE A 266 -15.32 14.90 -12.06
C ILE A 266 -16.56 15.34 -12.84
N GLY A 267 -16.70 14.82 -14.06
CA GLY A 267 -17.77 15.17 -14.98
C GLY A 267 -17.45 16.31 -15.95
N GLU A 268 -16.31 16.97 -15.79
CA GLU A 268 -15.79 17.95 -16.77
C GLU A 268 -14.97 17.26 -17.85
N ILE A 269 -14.92 17.89 -19.02
CA ILE A 269 -14.13 17.43 -20.18
C ILE A 269 -12.77 18.12 -20.15
N GLY A 270 -11.71 17.30 -20.17
CA GLY A 270 -10.33 17.75 -20.20
C GLY A 270 -9.72 17.71 -21.60
N HIS A 271 -8.43 18.10 -21.69
CA HIS A 271 -7.64 18.02 -22.92
C HIS A 271 -7.36 16.56 -23.31
N THR A 272 -7.05 15.71 -22.33
CA THR A 272 -6.85 14.26 -22.52
C THR A 272 -7.98 13.51 -21.87
N SER A 273 -8.71 12.71 -22.65
CA SER A 273 -9.93 12.03 -22.21
C SER A 273 -9.96 10.58 -22.65
N THR A 274 -10.46 9.70 -21.76
CA THR A 274 -10.85 8.34 -22.14
C THR A 274 -12.22 8.29 -22.81
N HIS A 275 -12.89 9.43 -22.99
CA HIS A 275 -14.24 9.53 -23.49
C HIS A 275 -15.25 8.66 -22.70
N GLY A 276 -15.08 8.63 -21.37
CA GLY A 276 -15.93 7.85 -20.47
C GLY A 276 -15.69 6.34 -20.48
N LYS A 277 -14.58 5.88 -21.10
CA LYS A 277 -14.20 4.46 -21.07
C LYS A 277 -13.55 4.10 -19.74
N GLN A 278 -13.83 2.89 -19.26
CA GLN A 278 -13.19 2.32 -18.09
C GLN A 278 -11.72 1.95 -18.37
N PHE A 279 -10.91 1.84 -17.32
CA PHE A 279 -9.53 1.38 -17.42
C PHE A 279 -9.40 -0.02 -18.04
N GLY A 280 -10.41 -0.87 -17.90
CA GLY A 280 -10.42 -2.22 -18.45
C GLY A 280 -10.40 -2.29 -19.98
N VAL A 281 -10.77 -1.22 -20.69
CA VAL A 281 -10.88 -1.21 -22.17
C VAL A 281 -9.93 -0.22 -22.86
N ILE A 282 -9.10 0.49 -22.10
CA ILE A 282 -8.06 1.35 -22.68
C ILE A 282 -6.70 0.63 -22.67
N SER A 283 -5.80 1.05 -23.56
CA SER A 283 -4.45 0.49 -23.62
C SER A 283 -3.65 0.77 -22.36
N LEU A 284 -2.63 -0.05 -22.08
CA LEU A 284 -1.73 0.17 -20.93
C LEU A 284 -1.05 1.54 -21.00
N GLY A 285 -0.62 1.98 -22.19
CA GLY A 285 0.00 3.30 -22.38
C GLY A 285 -0.95 4.46 -22.07
N GLU A 286 -2.22 4.37 -22.47
CA GLU A 286 -3.24 5.37 -22.08
C GLU A 286 -3.47 5.36 -20.58
N LYS A 287 -3.61 4.18 -19.96
CA LYS A 287 -3.82 4.05 -18.53
C LYS A 287 -2.70 4.69 -17.71
N GLN A 288 -1.44 4.61 -18.18
CA GLN A 288 -0.29 5.20 -17.48
C GLN A 288 -0.40 6.71 -17.30
N LEU A 289 -1.02 7.45 -18.25
CA LEU A 289 -1.23 8.90 -18.15
C LEU A 289 -2.06 9.29 -16.91
N TYR A 290 -2.98 8.42 -16.51
CA TYR A 290 -3.89 8.64 -15.38
C TYR A 290 -3.41 7.96 -14.09
N SER A 291 -2.49 7.01 -14.18
CA SER A 291 -2.20 6.01 -13.15
C SER A 291 -1.75 6.61 -11.83
N HIS A 292 -2.47 6.26 -10.76
CA HIS A 292 -2.08 6.51 -9.38
C HIS A 292 -0.70 5.93 -9.05
N ARG A 293 -0.38 4.74 -9.58
CA ARG A 293 0.94 4.09 -9.40
C ARG A 293 2.05 4.90 -10.02
N MET A 294 1.87 5.34 -11.28
CA MET A 294 2.88 6.17 -11.95
C MET A 294 3.13 7.46 -11.18
N ARG A 295 2.10 8.10 -10.66
CA ARG A 295 2.22 9.30 -9.82
C ARG A 295 2.95 9.00 -8.50
N ALA A 296 2.68 7.87 -7.85
CA ALA A 296 3.39 7.46 -6.64
C ALA A 296 4.89 7.18 -6.93
N LEU A 297 5.20 6.49 -8.01
CA LEU A 297 6.58 6.21 -8.42
C LEU A 297 7.31 7.50 -8.84
N SER A 298 6.66 8.40 -9.58
CA SER A 298 7.23 9.72 -9.92
C SER A 298 7.52 10.56 -8.67
N SER A 299 6.59 10.53 -7.69
CA SER A 299 6.81 11.18 -6.39
C SER A 299 7.99 10.58 -5.61
N LEU A 300 8.24 9.27 -5.74
CA LEU A 300 9.42 8.61 -5.18
C LEU A 300 10.71 9.08 -5.85
N ILE A 301 10.76 9.01 -7.19
CA ILE A 301 11.93 9.36 -7.98
C ILE A 301 12.34 10.83 -7.76
N SER A 302 11.38 11.75 -7.67
CA SER A 302 11.66 13.18 -7.42
C SER A 302 12.37 13.46 -6.08
N GLN A 303 12.35 12.50 -5.15
CA GLN A 303 13.03 12.59 -3.85
C GLN A 303 14.41 11.92 -3.85
N LEU A 304 14.81 11.29 -4.96
CA LEU A 304 16.09 10.59 -5.06
C LEU A 304 17.13 11.49 -5.73
N ASP A 305 18.12 11.94 -4.97
CA ASP A 305 19.17 12.87 -5.43
C ASP A 305 20.08 12.29 -6.53
N PHE A 306 20.01 11.00 -6.84
CA PHE A 306 20.90 10.37 -7.82
C PHE A 306 20.52 10.58 -9.29
N LEU A 307 19.42 11.25 -9.54
CA LEU A 307 18.97 11.59 -10.90
C LEU A 307 19.34 13.03 -11.31
N GLY A 308 20.11 13.73 -10.45
CA GLY A 308 20.61 15.07 -10.68
C GLY A 308 21.96 15.12 -11.39
#